data_e29dfca19860a708a5b6678cd0f1e3b9
#
_entry.id   e29dfca19860a708a5b6678cd0f1e3b9
#
_cell.length_a   1.000
_cell.length_b   1.000
_cell.length_c   1.000
_cell.angle_alpha   90.00
_cell.angle_beta   90.00
_cell.angle_gamma   90.00
#
_symmetry.space_group_name_H-M   'P 1'
#
loop_
_entity.id
_entity.type
_entity.pdbx_description
1 polymer ?
#
loop_
_entity_poly.entity_id
_entity_poly.type
_entity_poly.pdbx_seq_one_letter_code
_entity_poly.pdbx_strand_id
1 'polypeptide(L)'
;GPKDVYENGLVAKIVYNMEGQTIHKVKVLGIVRCKLVEFVETEPFWRASIITLPIENDDLDKELAYVRLLIEELQSGSKFLFEGNAELANVISQGVTADKLTDVLAYNLPLDLNSKMKYLATPNVGKRLRFMLEDLRREKYIRDLENNIENEVRKSINESQKEYYLREKMRVIQNELGDRAKR
;
A
#
# COMPACT_ATOMS: atom_id res chain seq x y z
N GLY A 1 22.41 -3.31 -15.08
CA GLY A 1 22.98 -4.58 -15.60
C GLY A 1 22.27 -5.79 -15.02
N PRO A 2 22.66 -7.05 -15.40
CA PRO A 2 22.02 -8.26 -14.86
C PRO A 2 22.01 -8.39 -13.33
N LYS A 3 22.94 -7.75 -12.65
CA LYS A 3 23.04 -7.74 -11.17
C LYS A 3 22.01 -6.84 -10.48
N ASP A 4 21.35 -5.98 -11.25
CA ASP A 4 20.36 -5.03 -10.74
C ASP A 4 18.93 -5.58 -10.85
N VAL A 5 18.77 -6.83 -11.28
CA VAL A 5 17.47 -7.48 -11.47
C VAL A 5 17.14 -8.35 -10.26
N TYR A 6 15.90 -8.29 -9.81
CA TYR A 6 15.42 -9.13 -8.72
C TYR A 6 15.40 -10.61 -9.11
N GLU A 7 15.67 -11.48 -8.15
CA GLU A 7 15.65 -12.93 -8.34
C GLU A 7 14.22 -13.45 -8.60
N ASN A 8 13.22 -12.86 -7.96
CA ASN A 8 11.82 -13.22 -8.16
C ASN A 8 11.18 -12.30 -9.18
N GLY A 9 10.41 -12.87 -10.07
CA GLY A 9 9.77 -12.17 -11.17
C GLY A 9 8.47 -12.80 -11.62
N LEU A 10 8.01 -12.36 -12.78
CA LEU A 10 6.78 -12.81 -13.39
C LEU A 10 7.04 -13.10 -14.87
N VAL A 11 6.63 -14.28 -15.33
CA VAL A 11 6.49 -14.54 -16.76
C VAL A 11 5.25 -13.80 -17.24
N ALA A 12 5.43 -12.93 -18.22
CA ALA A 12 4.35 -12.13 -18.77
C ALA A 12 4.36 -12.15 -20.30
N LYS A 13 3.18 -12.02 -20.88
CA LYS A 13 3.00 -11.87 -22.33
C LYS A 13 2.83 -10.40 -22.67
N ILE A 14 3.58 -9.90 -23.63
CA ILE A 14 3.36 -8.58 -24.22
C ILE A 14 2.09 -8.65 -25.06
N VAL A 15 1.07 -7.90 -24.66
CA VAL A 15 -0.22 -7.83 -25.35
C VAL A 15 -0.26 -6.68 -26.34
N TYR A 16 0.41 -5.59 -25.98
CA TYR A 16 0.38 -4.36 -26.73
C TYR A 16 1.67 -3.57 -26.51
N ASN A 17 2.27 -3.10 -27.61
CA ASN A 17 3.42 -2.21 -27.57
C ASN A 17 3.11 -0.97 -28.42
N MET A 18 3.19 0.21 -27.83
CA MET A 18 3.07 1.49 -28.51
C MET A 18 4.39 2.23 -28.42
N GLU A 19 5.01 2.45 -29.55
CA GLU A 19 6.21 3.27 -29.66
C GLU A 19 5.83 4.74 -29.83
N GLY A 20 6.15 5.54 -28.83
CA GLY A 20 6.08 7.00 -28.91
C GLY A 20 7.49 7.59 -29.13
N GLN A 21 7.55 8.86 -29.51
CA GLN A 21 8.84 9.51 -29.76
C GLN A 21 9.74 9.61 -28.53
N THR A 22 9.15 9.65 -27.33
CA THR A 22 9.87 9.83 -26.05
C THR A 22 9.52 8.75 -25.00
N ILE A 23 8.42 8.04 -25.17
CA ILE A 23 7.93 7.07 -24.19
C ILE A 23 7.42 5.83 -24.92
N HIS A 24 7.92 4.67 -24.51
CA HIS A 24 7.37 3.38 -24.92
C HIS A 24 6.36 2.91 -23.89
N LYS A 25 5.13 2.61 -24.34
CA LYS A 25 4.09 2.03 -23.48
C LYS A 25 3.90 0.58 -23.84
N VAL A 26 4.11 -0.30 -22.89
CA VAL A 26 3.95 -1.74 -23.05
C VAL A 26 2.86 -2.22 -22.11
N LYS A 27 1.85 -2.91 -22.66
CA LYS A 27 0.85 -3.62 -21.87
C LYS A 27 1.28 -5.10 -21.80
N VAL A 28 1.41 -5.59 -20.58
CA VAL A 28 1.78 -7.00 -20.33
C VAL A 28 0.66 -7.71 -19.59
N LEU A 29 0.51 -9.00 -19.85
CA LEU A 29 -0.36 -9.90 -19.10
C LEU A 29 0.52 -10.88 -18.32
N GLY A 30 0.41 -10.83 -16.99
CA GLY A 30 1.10 -11.78 -16.12
C GLY A 30 0.55 -13.20 -16.30
N ILE A 31 1.44 -14.17 -16.37
CA ILE A 31 1.10 -15.58 -16.56
C ILE A 31 1.37 -16.39 -15.31
N VAL A 32 2.61 -16.38 -14.83
CA VAL A 32 3.06 -17.20 -13.69
C VAL A 32 4.25 -16.57 -13.01
N ARG A 33 4.32 -16.70 -11.69
CA ARG A 33 5.49 -16.33 -10.90
C ARG A 33 6.70 -17.17 -11.32
N CYS A 34 7.88 -16.58 -11.25
CA CYS A 34 9.12 -17.29 -11.58
C CYS A 34 10.28 -16.84 -10.71
N LYS A 35 11.29 -17.66 -10.68
CA LYS A 35 12.60 -17.38 -10.09
C LYS A 35 13.65 -17.38 -11.17
N LEU A 36 14.45 -16.31 -11.23
CA LEU A 36 15.59 -16.20 -12.12
C LEU A 36 16.70 -17.14 -11.64
N VAL A 37 17.20 -17.96 -12.54
CA VAL A 37 18.35 -18.83 -12.29
C VAL A 37 19.63 -18.14 -12.74
N GLU A 38 19.71 -17.83 -14.04
CA GLU A 38 20.88 -17.19 -14.65
C GLU A 38 20.50 -16.48 -15.95
N PHE A 39 21.33 -15.52 -16.36
CA PHE A 39 21.28 -14.97 -17.71
C PHE A 39 22.11 -15.82 -18.64
N VAL A 40 21.50 -16.34 -19.69
CA VAL A 40 22.17 -17.19 -20.71
C VAL A 40 22.70 -16.38 -21.87
N GLU A 41 22.07 -15.27 -22.21
CA GLU A 41 22.47 -14.36 -23.27
C GLU A 41 22.18 -12.91 -22.87
N THR A 42 23.02 -12.00 -23.31
CA THR A 42 22.85 -10.55 -23.08
C THR A 42 22.75 -9.74 -24.38
N GLU A 43 23.10 -10.34 -25.52
CA GLU A 43 23.05 -9.75 -26.85
C GLU A 43 22.21 -10.64 -27.79
N PRO A 44 21.34 -10.11 -28.65
CA PRO A 44 20.95 -8.69 -28.82
C PRO A 44 19.95 -8.21 -27.74
N PHE A 45 19.43 -9.13 -26.92
CA PHE A 45 18.54 -8.87 -25.77
C PHE A 45 18.83 -9.91 -24.67
N TRP A 46 18.48 -9.57 -23.47
CA TRP A 46 18.71 -10.46 -22.34
C TRP A 46 17.80 -11.68 -22.38
N ARG A 47 18.41 -12.86 -22.31
CA ARG A 47 17.71 -14.13 -22.17
C ARG A 47 18.12 -14.78 -20.85
N ALA A 48 17.15 -15.28 -20.13
CA ALA A 48 17.37 -15.87 -18.82
C ALA A 48 16.75 -17.27 -18.73
N SER A 49 17.43 -18.12 -17.98
CA SER A 49 16.87 -19.37 -17.47
C SER A 49 16.08 -19.08 -16.22
N ILE A 50 14.86 -19.59 -16.14
CA ILE A 50 13.95 -19.38 -15.01
C ILE A 50 13.34 -20.70 -14.53
N ILE A 51 12.90 -20.70 -13.27
CA ILE A 51 12.03 -21.74 -12.71
C ILE A 51 10.65 -21.11 -12.52
N THR A 52 9.63 -21.72 -13.08
CA THR A 52 8.24 -21.29 -12.83
C THR A 52 7.79 -21.72 -11.44
N LEU A 53 7.05 -20.84 -10.79
CA LEU A 53 6.48 -21.05 -9.45
C LEU A 53 4.95 -21.06 -9.57
N PRO A 54 4.33 -22.24 -9.83
CA PRO A 54 2.88 -22.33 -9.94
C PRO A 54 2.19 -22.04 -8.62
N ILE A 55 0.90 -21.73 -8.68
CA ILE A 55 0.08 -21.49 -7.50
C ILE A 55 0.06 -22.75 -6.62
N GLU A 56 0.31 -22.58 -5.33
CA GLU A 56 0.28 -23.63 -4.31
C GLU A 56 -0.87 -23.39 -3.34
N ASN A 57 -1.69 -24.41 -3.15
CA ASN A 57 -2.79 -24.44 -2.19
C ASN A 57 -2.58 -25.63 -1.23
N ASP A 58 -2.31 -25.36 0.04
CA ASP A 58 -2.05 -26.41 1.04
C ASP A 58 -3.30 -26.80 1.83
N ASP A 59 -4.11 -25.80 2.22
CA ASP A 59 -5.27 -25.96 3.10
C ASP A 59 -6.38 -25.01 2.66
N LEU A 60 -7.33 -25.52 1.89
CA LEU A 60 -8.42 -24.74 1.31
C LEU A 60 -9.38 -24.17 2.37
N ASP A 61 -9.60 -24.88 3.47
CA ASP A 61 -10.46 -24.39 4.56
C ASP A 61 -9.79 -23.22 5.28
N LYS A 62 -8.50 -23.30 5.49
CA LYS A 62 -7.71 -22.21 6.06
C LYS A 62 -7.65 -21.01 5.14
N GLU A 63 -7.48 -21.22 3.85
CA GLU A 63 -7.53 -20.15 2.85
C GLU A 63 -8.89 -19.47 2.84
N LEU A 64 -9.98 -20.24 2.89
CA LEU A 64 -11.34 -19.69 2.99
C LEU A 64 -11.53 -18.87 4.27
N ALA A 65 -11.01 -19.33 5.40
CA ALA A 65 -11.06 -18.58 6.65
C ALA A 65 -10.32 -17.24 6.54
N TYR A 66 -9.14 -17.23 5.95
CA TYR A 66 -8.40 -15.97 5.68
C TYR A 66 -9.17 -15.03 4.74
N VAL A 67 -9.76 -15.54 3.67
CA VAL A 67 -10.56 -14.73 2.73
C VAL A 67 -11.72 -14.06 3.46
N ARG A 68 -12.44 -14.79 4.32
CA ARG A 68 -13.54 -14.22 5.12
C ARG A 68 -13.06 -13.11 6.06
N LEU A 69 -11.94 -13.33 6.75
CA LEU A 69 -11.33 -12.32 7.62
C LEU A 69 -10.87 -11.09 6.83
N LEU A 70 -10.31 -11.28 5.64
CA LEU A 70 -9.91 -10.17 4.75
C LEU A 70 -11.13 -9.37 4.28
N ILE A 71 -12.22 -10.02 3.89
CA ILE A 71 -13.46 -9.34 3.48
C ILE A 71 -14.04 -8.53 4.65
N GLU A 72 -14.07 -9.10 5.85
CA GLU A 72 -14.51 -8.41 7.06
C GLU A 72 -13.64 -7.18 7.34
N GLU A 73 -12.33 -7.32 7.27
CA GLU A 73 -11.38 -6.22 7.45
C GLU A 73 -11.58 -5.11 6.41
N LEU A 74 -11.78 -5.47 5.15
CA LEU A 74 -12.04 -4.51 4.07
C LEU A 74 -13.36 -3.75 4.28
N GLN A 75 -14.39 -4.40 4.81
CA GLN A 75 -15.69 -3.79 5.06
C GLN A 75 -15.71 -2.87 6.27
N SER A 76 -14.96 -3.20 7.32
CA SER A 76 -15.01 -2.51 8.61
C SER A 76 -13.78 -1.65 8.89
N GLY A 77 -12.60 -2.15 8.61
CA GLY A 77 -11.34 -1.56 9.06
C GLY A 77 -10.53 -0.86 7.99
N SER A 78 -10.69 -1.24 6.74
CA SER A 78 -9.79 -0.82 5.66
C SER A 78 -10.52 -0.08 4.52
N LYS A 79 -11.59 0.65 4.86
CA LYS A 79 -12.36 1.45 3.89
C LYS A 79 -11.51 2.47 3.14
N PHE A 80 -10.41 2.92 3.73
CA PHE A 80 -9.47 3.85 3.10
C PHE A 80 -8.92 3.36 1.75
N LEU A 81 -8.84 2.04 1.53
CA LEU A 81 -8.40 1.48 0.25
C LEU A 81 -9.34 1.79 -0.91
N PHE A 82 -10.61 2.02 -0.61
CA PHE A 82 -11.66 2.30 -1.61
C PHE A 82 -11.87 3.79 -1.87
N GLU A 83 -11.30 4.65 -1.01
CA GLU A 83 -11.40 6.09 -1.16
C GLU A 83 -10.67 6.55 -2.42
N GLY A 84 -11.44 7.02 -3.41
CA GLY A 84 -10.91 7.42 -4.71
C GLY A 84 -10.52 6.27 -5.65
N ASN A 85 -10.80 5.02 -5.29
CA ASN A 85 -10.49 3.83 -6.08
C ASN A 85 -11.73 2.97 -6.37
N ALA A 86 -12.63 3.50 -7.22
CA ALA A 86 -13.83 2.79 -7.64
C ALA A 86 -13.52 1.49 -8.41
N GLU A 87 -12.39 1.43 -9.11
CA GLU A 87 -11.97 0.24 -9.85
C GLU A 87 -11.67 -0.93 -8.90
N LEU A 88 -10.98 -0.69 -7.80
CA LEU A 88 -10.71 -1.70 -6.79
C LEU A 88 -12.01 -2.26 -6.20
N ALA A 89 -12.94 -1.38 -5.83
CA ALA A 89 -14.25 -1.78 -5.30
C ALA A 89 -15.02 -2.65 -6.30
N ASN A 90 -14.99 -2.28 -7.58
CA ASN A 90 -15.64 -3.02 -8.64
C ASN A 90 -15.03 -4.41 -8.85
N VAL A 91 -13.71 -4.50 -8.92
CA VAL A 91 -12.99 -5.78 -9.06
C VAL A 91 -13.32 -6.74 -7.90
N ILE A 92 -13.35 -6.25 -6.67
CA ILE A 92 -13.66 -7.07 -5.50
C ILE A 92 -15.14 -7.49 -5.49
N SER A 93 -16.06 -6.59 -5.86
CA SER A 93 -17.48 -6.88 -5.89
C SER A 93 -17.88 -7.89 -6.97
N GLN A 94 -17.15 -7.96 -8.07
CA GLN A 94 -17.35 -8.95 -9.13
C GLN A 94 -16.87 -10.37 -8.74
N GLY A 95 -16.20 -10.50 -7.62
CA GLY A 95 -15.60 -11.74 -7.15
C GLY A 95 -14.22 -11.99 -7.75
N VAL A 96 -13.24 -12.17 -6.90
CA VAL A 96 -11.86 -12.53 -7.24
C VAL A 96 -11.49 -13.82 -6.55
N THR A 97 -10.66 -14.63 -7.21
CA THR A 97 -10.06 -15.79 -6.54
C THR A 97 -9.14 -15.35 -5.42
N ALA A 98 -8.94 -16.22 -4.41
CA ALA A 98 -8.05 -15.95 -3.28
C ALA A 98 -6.64 -15.53 -3.73
N ASP A 99 -6.11 -16.19 -4.75
CA ASP A 99 -4.83 -15.88 -5.37
C ASP A 99 -4.76 -14.44 -5.91
N LYS A 100 -5.76 -14.06 -6.70
CA LYS A 100 -5.84 -12.71 -7.29
C LYS A 100 -6.15 -11.62 -6.26
N LEU A 101 -6.91 -11.95 -5.22
CA LEU A 101 -7.25 -11.01 -4.15
C LEU A 101 -5.99 -10.45 -3.49
N THR A 102 -5.03 -11.30 -3.16
CA THR A 102 -3.77 -10.85 -2.56
C THR A 102 -2.97 -9.97 -3.48
N ASP A 103 -2.93 -10.25 -4.77
CA ASP A 103 -2.18 -9.45 -5.75
C ASP A 103 -2.82 -8.07 -5.96
N VAL A 104 -4.14 -8.02 -6.07
CA VAL A 104 -4.88 -6.76 -6.21
C VAL A 104 -4.70 -5.87 -4.97
N LEU A 105 -4.83 -6.45 -3.79
CA LEU A 105 -4.66 -5.69 -2.54
C LEU A 105 -3.20 -5.25 -2.32
N ALA A 106 -2.21 -6.09 -2.62
CA ALA A 106 -0.80 -5.74 -2.50
C ALA A 106 -0.40 -4.58 -3.43
N TYR A 107 -1.01 -4.49 -4.61
CA TYR A 107 -0.83 -3.35 -5.50
C TYR A 107 -1.39 -2.05 -4.93
N ASN A 108 -2.53 -2.10 -4.26
CA ASN A 108 -3.26 -0.92 -3.78
C ASN A 108 -2.85 -0.47 -2.36
N LEU A 109 -2.14 -1.31 -1.59
CA LEU A 109 -1.60 -0.93 -0.30
C LEU A 109 -0.32 -0.10 -0.46
N PRO A 110 -0.05 0.86 0.45
CA PRO A 110 1.17 1.66 0.47
C PRO A 110 2.36 0.84 1.02
N LEU A 111 2.59 -0.32 0.45
CA LEU A 111 3.71 -1.19 0.80
C LEU A 111 4.99 -0.71 0.12
N ASP A 112 6.12 -0.85 0.81
CA ASP A 112 7.41 -0.67 0.19
C ASP A 112 7.72 -1.78 -0.85
N LEU A 113 8.74 -1.57 -1.65
CA LEU A 113 9.09 -2.51 -2.72
C LEU A 113 9.45 -3.90 -2.18
N ASN A 114 10.16 -3.99 -1.07
CA ASN A 114 10.55 -5.27 -0.47
C ASN A 114 9.33 -6.06 0.01
N SER A 115 8.36 -5.38 0.63
CA SER A 115 7.10 -5.98 1.03
C SER A 115 6.29 -6.47 -0.17
N LYS A 116 6.22 -5.69 -1.26
CA LYS A 116 5.59 -6.14 -2.51
C LYS A 116 6.30 -7.35 -3.13
N MET A 117 7.62 -7.36 -3.11
CA MET A 117 8.41 -8.50 -3.58
C MET A 117 8.18 -9.78 -2.79
N LYS A 118 7.86 -9.69 -1.50
CA LYS A 118 7.47 -10.83 -0.66
C LYS A 118 6.23 -11.55 -1.23
N TYR A 119 5.22 -10.79 -1.68
CA TYR A 119 4.03 -11.37 -2.32
C TYR A 119 4.36 -12.03 -3.65
N LEU A 120 5.23 -11.43 -4.44
CA LEU A 120 5.67 -12.00 -5.71
C LEU A 120 6.49 -13.27 -5.51
N ALA A 121 7.34 -13.33 -4.49
CA ALA A 121 8.19 -14.46 -4.18
C ALA A 121 7.45 -15.65 -3.55
N THR A 122 6.19 -15.50 -3.15
CA THR A 122 5.43 -16.51 -2.39
C THR A 122 4.33 -17.11 -3.26
N PRO A 123 4.52 -18.32 -3.85
CA PRO A 123 3.50 -19.00 -4.65
C PRO A 123 2.35 -19.56 -3.81
N ASN A 124 2.56 -19.80 -2.51
CA ASN A 124 1.57 -20.36 -1.61
C ASN A 124 0.48 -19.33 -1.26
N VAL A 125 -0.76 -19.64 -1.62
CA VAL A 125 -1.91 -18.74 -1.46
C VAL A 125 -2.21 -18.47 0.01
N GLY A 126 -2.23 -19.49 0.85
CA GLY A 126 -2.49 -19.33 2.28
C GLY A 126 -1.49 -18.42 2.98
N LYS A 127 -0.20 -18.52 2.63
CA LYS A 127 0.84 -17.63 3.15
C LYS A 127 0.61 -16.18 2.71
N ARG A 128 0.27 -15.94 1.44
CA ARG A 128 -0.01 -14.59 0.94
C ARG A 128 -1.25 -13.99 1.60
N LEU A 129 -2.30 -14.78 1.80
CA LEU A 129 -3.51 -14.33 2.51
C LEU A 129 -3.19 -13.92 3.95
N ARG A 130 -2.36 -14.69 4.65
CA ARG A 130 -1.90 -14.33 6.00
C ARG A 130 -1.10 -13.03 5.98
N PHE A 131 -0.14 -12.88 5.11
CA PHE A 131 0.63 -11.63 4.96
C PHE A 131 -0.29 -10.45 4.71
N MET A 132 -1.29 -10.63 3.85
CA MET A 132 -2.24 -9.56 3.51
C MET A 132 -3.07 -9.13 4.73
N LEU A 133 -3.55 -10.08 5.52
CA LEU A 133 -4.30 -9.77 6.73
C LEU A 133 -3.43 -9.01 7.75
N GLU A 134 -2.18 -9.43 7.92
CA GLU A 134 -1.21 -8.76 8.79
C GLU A 134 -0.91 -7.34 8.29
N ASP A 135 -0.64 -7.17 6.99
CA ASP A 135 -0.30 -5.89 6.39
C ASP A 135 -1.49 -4.92 6.42
N LEU A 136 -2.72 -5.38 6.15
CA LEU A 136 -3.94 -4.57 6.26
C LEU A 136 -4.17 -4.06 7.70
N ARG A 137 -4.05 -4.95 8.68
CA ARG A 137 -4.23 -4.59 10.09
C ARG A 137 -3.15 -3.64 10.57
N ARG A 138 -1.92 -3.81 10.11
CA ARG A 138 -0.81 -2.90 10.41
C ARG A 138 -1.05 -1.52 9.82
N GLU A 139 -1.46 -1.44 8.57
CA GLU A 139 -1.75 -0.16 7.91
C GLU A 139 -2.90 0.58 8.60
N LYS A 140 -3.97 -0.12 8.96
CA LYS A 140 -5.06 0.44 9.77
C LYS A 140 -4.55 1.01 11.09
N TYR A 141 -3.74 0.25 11.81
CA TYR A 141 -3.16 0.68 13.08
C TYR A 141 -2.33 1.95 12.93
N ILE A 142 -1.48 2.02 11.90
CA ILE A 142 -0.66 3.20 11.62
C ILE A 142 -1.55 4.41 11.32
N ARG A 143 -2.60 4.26 10.52
CA ARG A 143 -3.55 5.34 10.21
C ARG A 143 -4.31 5.84 11.44
N ASP A 144 -4.69 4.94 12.32
CA ASP A 144 -5.32 5.31 13.60
C ASP A 144 -4.35 6.11 14.49
N LEU A 145 -3.06 5.71 14.53
CA LEU A 145 -2.02 6.48 15.22
C LEU A 145 -1.81 7.86 14.58
N GLU A 146 -1.73 7.94 13.26
CA GLU A 146 -1.59 9.22 12.53
C GLU A 146 -2.74 10.17 12.89
N ASN A 147 -3.98 9.69 12.87
CA ASN A 147 -5.16 10.47 13.25
C ASN A 147 -5.11 10.96 14.70
N ASN A 148 -4.67 10.11 15.62
CA ASN A 148 -4.52 10.48 17.03
C ASN A 148 -3.44 11.56 17.21
N ILE A 149 -2.29 11.38 16.58
CA ILE A 149 -1.19 12.37 16.61
C ILE A 149 -1.64 13.69 16.00
N GLU A 150 -2.33 13.67 14.86
CA GLU A 150 -2.86 14.88 14.24
C GLU A 150 -3.84 15.62 15.15
N ASN A 151 -4.73 14.90 15.83
CA ASN A 151 -5.67 15.47 16.79
C ASN A 151 -4.95 16.09 18.01
N GLU A 152 -3.93 15.43 18.53
CA GLU A 152 -3.10 15.96 19.62
C GLU A 152 -2.37 17.24 19.21
N VAL A 153 -1.76 17.27 18.02
CA VAL A 153 -1.08 18.45 17.47
C VAL A 153 -2.06 19.61 17.30
N ARG A 154 -3.24 19.33 16.73
CA ARG A 154 -4.29 20.35 16.53
C ARG A 154 -4.76 20.92 17.85
N LYS A 155 -4.97 20.08 18.87
CA LYS A 155 -5.32 20.50 20.21
C LYS A 155 -4.24 21.39 20.82
N SER A 156 -2.98 21.00 20.73
CA SER A 156 -1.83 21.77 21.22
C SER A 156 -1.73 23.14 20.54
N ILE A 157 -1.92 23.21 19.21
CA ILE A 157 -1.94 24.48 18.48
C ILE A 157 -3.07 25.39 18.97
N ASN A 158 -4.27 24.84 19.13
CA ASN A 158 -5.42 25.61 19.61
C ASN A 158 -5.20 26.13 21.04
N GLU A 159 -4.62 25.34 21.93
CA GLU A 159 -4.27 25.76 23.30
C GLU A 159 -3.23 26.88 23.29
N SER A 160 -2.18 26.76 22.47
CA SER A 160 -1.14 27.78 22.33
C SER A 160 -1.70 29.08 21.75
N GLN A 161 -2.59 29.01 20.75
CA GLN A 161 -3.25 30.19 20.18
C GLN A 161 -4.14 30.91 21.22
N LYS A 162 -4.87 30.11 22.00
CA LYS A 162 -5.72 30.64 23.09
C LYS A 162 -4.88 31.33 24.17
N GLU A 163 -3.77 30.73 24.56
CA GLU A 163 -2.85 31.32 25.54
C GLU A 163 -2.24 32.62 25.03
N TYR A 164 -1.78 32.65 23.78
CA TYR A 164 -1.27 33.85 23.13
C TYR A 164 -2.33 34.97 23.13
N TYR A 165 -3.56 34.65 22.71
CA TYR A 165 -4.67 35.62 22.71
C TYR A 165 -4.95 36.19 24.11
N LEU A 166 -4.98 35.35 25.13
CA LEU A 166 -5.20 35.78 26.51
C LEU A 166 -4.07 36.65 27.03
N ARG A 167 -2.82 36.36 26.72
CA ARG A 167 -1.64 37.16 27.07
C ARG A 167 -1.70 38.54 26.44
N GLU A 168 -2.02 38.63 25.15
CA GLU A 168 -2.16 39.91 24.44
C GLU A 168 -3.32 40.72 25.01
N LYS A 169 -4.44 40.08 25.34
CA LYS A 169 -5.57 40.76 25.99
C LYS A 169 -5.19 41.32 27.35
N MET A 170 -4.46 40.57 28.15
CA MET A 170 -3.92 41.06 29.44
C MET A 170 -3.00 42.23 29.25
N ARG A 171 -2.10 42.20 28.29
CA ARG A 171 -1.18 43.29 27.96
C ARG A 171 -1.91 44.60 27.64
N VAL A 172 -2.94 44.51 26.78
CA VAL A 172 -3.78 45.67 26.41
C VAL A 172 -4.47 46.24 27.62
N ILE A 173 -5.08 45.39 28.48
CA ILE A 173 -5.77 45.82 29.71
C ILE A 173 -4.79 46.51 30.67
N GLN A 174 -3.60 45.94 30.87
CA GLN A 174 -2.58 46.55 31.73
C GLN A 174 -2.13 47.92 31.22
N ASN A 175 -1.97 48.09 29.92
CA ASN A 175 -1.62 49.37 29.33
C ASN A 175 -2.72 50.40 29.53
N GLU A 176 -3.99 50.05 29.32
CA GLU A 176 -5.11 50.98 29.59
C GLU A 176 -5.25 51.37 31.06
N LEU A 177 -5.01 50.43 31.97
CA LEU A 177 -5.02 50.73 33.42
C LEU A 177 -3.85 51.62 33.82
N GLY A 178 -2.65 51.39 33.22
CA GLY A 178 -1.48 52.23 33.42
C GLY A 178 -1.65 53.65 32.93
N ASP A 179 -2.32 53.85 31.79
CA ASP A 179 -2.65 55.17 31.25
C ASP A 179 -3.70 55.93 32.07
N ARG A 180 -4.66 55.23 32.66
CA ARG A 180 -5.64 55.82 33.61
C ARG A 180 -5.01 56.26 34.92
N ALA A 181 -3.99 55.53 35.38
CA ALA A 181 -3.29 55.87 36.62
C ALA A 181 -2.36 57.11 36.50
N LYS A 182 -2.06 57.53 35.24
CA LYS A 182 -1.24 58.72 34.94
C LYS A 182 -2.05 59.98 34.68
N ARG A 183 -3.38 59.88 34.63
CA ARG A 183 -4.30 61.00 34.54
C ARG A 183 -4.88 61.35 35.90
#